data_c62788904fc1e61614fbabe90ec18402
#
_entry.id   c62788904fc1e61614fbabe90ec18402
#
_cell.length_a   1.000
_cell.length_b   1.000
_cell.length_c   1.000
_cell.angle_alpha   90.00
_cell.angle_beta   90.00
_cell.angle_gamma   90.00
#
_symmetry.space_group_name_H-M   'P 1'
#
loop_
_entity.id
_entity.type
_entity.pdbx_description
1 polymer ?
#
loop_
_entity_poly.entity_id
_entity_poly.type
_entity_poly.pdbx_seq_one_letter_code
_entity_poly.pdbx_strand_id
1 'polypeptide(L)'
;STTTVWAADSSEKTNQKTGSYTNEDVWAAYEGFNNTLLDPDKYIYKTTSSYEQAVDRGHGAAAIWCQPIYWDMSMNAYKLAKAQKDKKKRAYYKELCEKIFAGNKAQYCHFDFDNNNENTGWFIYDDIMWWTISLARAYELFGVDEYLKLSEESFSRVWYGSKKVGDTGSYDKENGGMFW
;
A
#
# COMPACT_ATOMS: atom_id res chain seq x y z
N SER A 1 -13.53 4.40 41.46
CA SER A 1 -13.40 5.83 41.35
C SER A 1 -12.72 6.26 40.06
N THR A 2 -11.62 5.65 39.66
CA THR A 2 -10.94 5.96 38.37
C THR A 2 -11.88 5.75 37.18
N THR A 3 -12.75 4.78 37.28
CA THR A 3 -13.75 4.47 36.26
C THR A 3 -14.72 5.59 36.02
N THR A 4 -15.16 6.24 37.12
CA THR A 4 -16.12 7.32 37.03
C THR A 4 -15.51 8.58 36.40
N VAL A 5 -14.24 8.84 36.69
CA VAL A 5 -13.51 9.97 36.13
C VAL A 5 -13.39 9.83 34.61
N TRP A 6 -13.08 8.65 34.14
CA TRP A 6 -13.00 8.39 32.70
C TRP A 6 -14.34 8.59 32.00
N ALA A 7 -15.42 8.13 32.62
CA ALA A 7 -16.74 8.25 32.03
C ALA A 7 -17.26 9.69 32.00
N ALA A 8 -16.84 10.51 32.96
CA ALA A 8 -17.31 11.88 33.10
C ALA A 8 -16.55 12.89 32.24
N ASP A 9 -15.39 12.52 31.73
CA ASP A 9 -14.48 13.50 31.16
C ASP A 9 -14.83 13.86 29.70
N SER A 10 -15.12 12.90 28.87
CA SER A 10 -15.57 13.13 27.51
C SER A 10 -15.89 11.80 26.81
N SER A 11 -16.57 11.88 25.68
CA SER A 11 -16.79 10.72 24.82
C SER A 11 -15.49 10.08 24.34
N GLU A 12 -14.45 10.88 24.12
CA GLU A 12 -13.12 10.40 23.73
C GLU A 12 -12.50 9.52 24.79
N LYS A 13 -12.51 9.98 26.02
CA LYS A 13 -11.96 9.22 27.13
C LYS A 13 -12.77 7.96 27.42
N THR A 14 -14.05 8.00 27.17
CA THR A 14 -14.92 6.82 27.27
C THR A 14 -14.50 5.79 26.21
N ASN A 15 -14.26 6.21 24.97
CA ASN A 15 -13.80 5.33 23.90
C ASN A 15 -12.43 4.71 24.22
N GLN A 16 -11.49 5.49 24.70
CA GLN A 16 -10.18 4.99 25.14
C GLN A 16 -10.32 3.94 26.25
N LYS A 17 -11.23 4.16 27.16
CA LYS A 17 -11.49 3.22 28.25
C LYS A 17 -12.04 1.89 27.74
N THR A 18 -12.84 1.89 26.71
CA THR A 18 -13.41 0.69 26.11
C THR A 18 -12.46 0.00 25.14
N GLY A 19 -11.29 0.59 24.89
CA GLY A 19 -10.33 0.13 23.88
C GLY A 19 -10.71 0.50 22.46
N SER A 20 -11.74 1.30 22.28
CA SER A 20 -12.13 1.83 20.96
C SER A 20 -11.30 3.05 20.59
N TYR A 21 -11.05 3.22 19.31
CA TYR A 21 -10.36 4.38 18.76
C TYR A 21 -11.36 5.47 18.39
N THR A 22 -10.99 6.73 18.60
CA THR A 22 -11.75 7.87 18.09
C THR A 22 -11.43 8.11 16.62
N ASN A 23 -12.25 8.91 15.93
CA ASN A 23 -11.95 9.36 14.57
C ASN A 23 -10.65 10.17 14.52
N GLU A 24 -10.39 11.00 15.53
CA GLU A 24 -9.14 11.75 15.60
C GLU A 24 -7.93 10.84 15.74
N ASP A 25 -8.03 9.77 16.52
CA ASP A 25 -6.96 8.77 16.66
C ASP A 25 -6.63 8.12 15.31
N VAL A 26 -7.65 7.77 14.55
CA VAL A 26 -7.47 7.15 13.23
C VAL A 26 -6.80 8.11 12.25
N TRP A 27 -7.25 9.37 12.19
CA TRP A 27 -6.65 10.37 11.32
C TRP A 27 -5.22 10.71 11.75
N ALA A 28 -4.95 10.81 13.04
CA ALA A 28 -3.61 11.02 13.57
C ALA A 28 -2.68 9.87 13.20
N ALA A 29 -3.16 8.63 13.18
CA ALA A 29 -2.38 7.47 12.77
C ALA A 29 -2.03 7.52 11.27
N TYR A 30 -2.97 7.81 10.39
CA TYR A 30 -2.70 7.97 8.95
C TYR A 30 -1.71 9.11 8.69
N GLU A 31 -1.94 10.27 9.26
CA GLU A 31 -1.08 11.44 9.10
C GLU A 31 0.32 11.20 9.67
N GLY A 32 0.41 10.64 10.87
CA GLY A 32 1.68 10.35 11.53
C GLY A 32 2.51 9.35 10.75
N PHE A 33 1.91 8.28 10.23
CA PHE A 33 2.59 7.30 9.41
C PHE A 33 3.12 7.92 8.12
N ASN A 34 2.29 8.65 7.40
CA ASN A 34 2.70 9.27 6.13
C ASN A 34 3.73 10.40 6.34
N ASN A 35 3.55 11.23 7.37
CA ASN A 35 4.52 12.29 7.67
C ASN A 35 5.90 11.74 8.07
N THR A 36 5.92 10.55 8.68
CA THR A 36 7.16 9.93 9.15
C THR A 36 7.86 9.12 8.08
N LEU A 37 7.11 8.34 7.30
CA LEU A 37 7.68 7.32 6.42
C LEU A 37 7.49 7.56 4.93
N LEU A 38 6.54 8.39 4.50
CA LEU A 38 6.40 8.69 3.08
C LEU A 38 7.46 9.69 2.64
N ASP A 39 8.26 9.34 1.63
CA ASP A 39 9.18 10.28 1.00
C ASP A 39 8.36 11.35 0.26
N PRO A 40 8.50 12.64 0.64
CA PRO A 40 7.64 13.69 0.10
C PRO A 40 7.92 14.06 -1.35
N ASP A 41 9.07 13.64 -1.88
CA ASP A 41 9.48 13.94 -3.26
C ASP A 41 9.15 12.77 -4.19
N LYS A 42 9.43 11.54 -3.74
CA LYS A 42 9.28 10.33 -4.56
C LYS A 42 7.94 9.63 -4.38
N TYR A 43 7.23 9.89 -3.30
CA TYR A 43 5.96 9.25 -2.95
C TYR A 43 6.04 7.72 -2.88
N ILE A 44 7.16 7.21 -2.40
CA ILE A 44 7.32 5.83 -1.92
C ILE A 44 7.71 5.86 -0.45
N TYR A 45 7.48 4.75 0.24
CA TYR A 45 7.71 4.67 1.67
C TYR A 45 9.14 4.29 2.01
N LYS A 46 9.65 4.87 3.09
CA LYS A 46 10.95 4.58 3.68
C LYS A 46 10.86 3.40 4.64
N THR A 47 11.98 2.71 4.87
CA THR A 47 12.07 1.63 5.86
C THR A 47 11.93 2.14 7.28
N THR A 48 12.57 3.27 7.57
CA THR A 48 12.56 3.90 8.91
C THR A 48 12.59 5.42 8.77
N SER A 49 12.26 6.09 9.87
CA SER A 49 12.31 7.56 9.95
C SER A 49 13.73 8.14 9.93
N SER A 50 14.75 7.30 10.13
CA SER A 50 16.15 7.75 10.12
C SER A 50 16.68 8.10 8.72
N TYR A 51 16.02 7.62 7.67
CA TYR A 51 16.35 8.01 6.29
C TYR A 51 15.60 9.27 5.89
N GLU A 52 16.28 10.21 5.27
CA GLU A 52 15.64 11.39 4.68
C GLU A 52 14.90 11.03 3.39
N GLN A 53 15.45 10.10 2.61
CA GLN A 53 14.95 9.71 1.29
C GLN A 53 14.81 8.20 1.16
N ALA A 54 13.86 7.77 0.36
CA ALA A 54 13.71 6.39 -0.09
C ALA A 54 14.45 6.24 -1.43
N VAL A 55 15.71 5.81 -1.41
CA VAL A 55 16.52 5.72 -2.63
C VAL A 55 16.27 4.40 -3.34
N ASP A 56 16.65 3.29 -2.72
CA ASP A 56 16.44 1.93 -3.23
C ASP A 56 16.42 0.91 -2.08
N ARG A 57 16.30 -0.37 -2.45
CA ARG A 57 16.43 -1.50 -1.52
C ARG A 57 17.84 -1.51 -0.90
N GLY A 58 17.93 -1.30 0.37
CA GLY A 58 19.19 -1.17 1.11
C GLY A 58 19.62 0.28 1.36
N HIS A 59 19.00 1.26 0.72
CA HIS A 59 19.25 2.67 0.90
C HIS A 59 17.94 3.43 1.15
N GLY A 60 17.22 3.03 2.15
CA GLY A 60 16.09 3.76 2.69
C GLY A 60 14.71 3.45 2.13
N ALA A 61 14.58 2.82 0.98
CA ALA A 61 13.27 2.43 0.47
C ALA A 61 12.74 1.19 1.20
N ALA A 62 11.50 1.22 1.64
CA ALA A 62 10.82 0.04 2.16
C ALA A 62 10.75 -1.04 1.08
N ALA A 63 10.67 -2.30 1.50
CA ALA A 63 10.61 -3.42 0.58
C ALA A 63 9.46 -3.27 -0.42
N ILE A 64 9.67 -3.73 -1.63
CA ILE A 64 8.70 -3.62 -2.74
C ILE A 64 7.32 -4.19 -2.37
N TRP A 65 7.27 -5.22 -1.54
CA TRP A 65 6.01 -5.84 -1.09
C TRP A 65 5.31 -5.04 0.01
N CYS A 66 6.03 -4.19 0.75
CA CYS A 66 5.43 -3.30 1.75
C CYS A 66 4.72 -2.11 1.10
N GLN A 67 5.22 -1.63 -0.02
CA GLN A 67 4.68 -0.45 -0.69
C GLN A 67 3.19 -0.57 -1.01
N PRO A 68 2.68 -1.67 -1.58
CA PRO A 68 1.26 -1.80 -1.88
C PRO A 68 0.40 -1.86 -0.62
N ILE A 69 0.91 -2.43 0.48
CA ILE A 69 0.20 -2.47 1.77
C ILE A 69 0.03 -1.04 2.32
N TYR A 70 1.06 -0.22 2.21
CA TYR A 70 1.01 1.19 2.63
C TYR A 70 0.13 2.03 1.69
N TRP A 71 0.10 1.70 0.41
CA TRP A 71 -0.86 2.30 -0.53
C TRP A 71 -2.30 1.97 -0.16
N ASP A 72 -2.57 0.72 0.21
CA ASP A 72 -3.88 0.30 0.74
C ASP A 72 -4.31 1.12 1.96
N MET A 73 -3.39 1.50 2.83
CA MET A 73 -3.71 2.39 3.96
C MET A 73 -4.27 3.73 3.48
N SER A 74 -3.66 4.34 2.47
CA SER A 74 -4.16 5.60 1.90
C SER A 74 -5.49 5.42 1.18
N MET A 75 -5.72 4.28 0.54
CA MET A 75 -7.03 3.93 -0.01
C MET A 75 -8.08 3.78 1.09
N ASN A 76 -7.74 3.17 2.21
CA ASN A 76 -8.63 3.05 3.36
C ASN A 76 -8.95 4.43 3.96
N ALA A 77 -7.98 5.32 4.02
CA ALA A 77 -8.21 6.71 4.44
C ALA A 77 -9.18 7.44 3.50
N TYR A 78 -9.04 7.26 2.20
CA TYR A 78 -9.98 7.78 1.21
C TYR A 78 -11.40 7.24 1.44
N LYS A 79 -11.53 5.94 1.66
CA LYS A 79 -12.84 5.30 1.94
C LYS A 79 -13.48 5.85 3.20
N LEU A 80 -12.70 6.05 4.25
CA LEU A 80 -13.18 6.62 5.51
C LEU A 80 -13.64 8.07 5.31
N ALA A 81 -12.86 8.89 4.62
CA ALA A 81 -13.22 10.26 4.30
C ALA A 81 -14.54 10.34 3.51
N LYS A 82 -14.70 9.43 2.54
CA LYS A 82 -15.94 9.32 1.75
C LYS A 82 -17.14 8.93 2.63
N ALA A 83 -16.97 7.95 3.51
CA ALA A 83 -18.01 7.50 4.43
C ALA A 83 -18.42 8.61 5.43
N GLN A 84 -17.47 9.40 5.88
CA GLN A 84 -17.69 10.55 6.78
C GLN A 84 -18.17 11.81 6.05
N LYS A 85 -18.27 11.77 4.72
CA LYS A 85 -18.62 12.92 3.88
C LYS A 85 -17.68 14.12 4.06
N ASP A 86 -16.43 13.86 4.36
CA ASP A 86 -15.37 14.87 4.44
C ASP A 86 -14.77 15.09 3.06
N LYS A 87 -15.30 16.05 2.35
CA LYS A 87 -14.90 16.34 0.97
C LYS A 87 -13.43 16.74 0.83
N LYS A 88 -12.90 17.47 1.80
CA LYS A 88 -11.52 17.95 1.80
C LYS A 88 -10.54 16.77 1.97
N LYS A 89 -10.77 15.94 2.97
CA LYS A 89 -9.96 14.74 3.20
C LYS A 89 -10.08 13.74 2.05
N ARG A 90 -11.28 13.57 1.50
CA ARG A 90 -11.50 12.69 0.36
C ARG A 90 -10.68 13.13 -0.86
N ALA A 91 -10.68 14.40 -1.18
CA ALA A 91 -9.88 14.95 -2.29
C ALA A 91 -8.37 14.79 -2.02
N TYR A 92 -7.93 15.06 -0.81
CA TYR A 92 -6.54 14.91 -0.39
C TYR A 92 -6.05 13.47 -0.55
N TYR A 93 -6.78 12.49 -0.02
CA TYR A 93 -6.36 11.10 -0.09
C TYR A 93 -6.49 10.48 -1.48
N LYS A 94 -7.45 10.96 -2.30
CA LYS A 94 -7.50 10.58 -3.70
C LYS A 94 -6.23 11.01 -4.45
N GLU A 95 -5.85 12.26 -4.30
CA GLU A 95 -4.62 12.79 -4.90
C GLU A 95 -3.38 12.07 -4.37
N LEU A 96 -3.33 11.79 -3.06
CA LEU A 96 -2.23 11.06 -2.45
C LEU A 96 -2.12 9.64 -3.02
N CYS A 97 -3.22 8.93 -3.20
CA CYS A 97 -3.22 7.61 -3.82
C CYS A 97 -2.66 7.65 -5.25
N GLU A 98 -3.02 8.68 -6.03
CA GLU A 98 -2.48 8.88 -7.38
C GLU A 98 -0.96 9.13 -7.36
N LYS A 99 -0.50 9.96 -6.44
CA LYS A 99 0.93 10.28 -6.28
C LYS A 99 1.75 9.07 -5.82
N ILE A 100 1.23 8.30 -4.89
CA ILE A 100 1.89 7.05 -4.43
C ILE A 100 1.97 6.05 -5.58
N PHE A 101 0.92 5.87 -6.35
CA PHE A 101 0.96 5.03 -7.55
C PHE A 101 2.05 5.49 -8.53
N ALA A 102 2.06 6.77 -8.86
CA ALA A 102 3.05 7.34 -9.78
C ALA A 102 4.50 7.18 -9.26
N GLY A 103 4.71 7.38 -7.96
CA GLY A 103 6.01 7.19 -7.33
C GLY A 103 6.50 5.75 -7.40
N ASN A 104 5.63 4.80 -7.14
CA ASN A 104 5.95 3.37 -7.26
C ASN A 104 6.19 2.97 -8.71
N LYS A 105 5.41 3.49 -9.64
CA LYS A 105 5.61 3.26 -11.07
C LYS A 105 6.99 3.71 -11.52
N ALA A 106 7.42 4.89 -11.09
CA ALA A 106 8.76 5.42 -11.39
C ALA A 106 9.87 4.59 -10.74
N GLN A 107 9.66 4.12 -9.50
CA GLN A 107 10.66 3.37 -8.74
C GLN A 107 10.87 1.95 -9.26
N TYR A 108 9.79 1.27 -9.66
CA TYR A 108 9.78 -0.16 -9.90
C TYR A 108 9.51 -0.49 -11.37
N CYS A 109 10.41 -0.03 -12.25
CA CYS A 109 10.46 -0.37 -13.68
C CYS A 109 9.16 -0.11 -14.43
N HIS A 110 8.41 0.94 -14.08
CA HIS A 110 7.13 1.29 -14.69
C HIS A 110 6.11 0.14 -14.67
N PHE A 111 6.19 -0.71 -13.64
CA PHE A 111 5.40 -1.94 -13.51
C PHE A 111 5.62 -2.91 -14.69
N ASP A 112 6.83 -2.96 -15.24
CA ASP A 112 7.23 -4.03 -16.14
C ASP A 112 7.56 -5.28 -15.31
N PHE A 113 6.58 -6.17 -15.15
CA PHE A 113 6.72 -7.38 -14.34
C PHE A 113 7.66 -8.42 -14.92
N ASP A 114 8.15 -8.24 -16.15
CA ASP A 114 9.20 -9.05 -16.74
C ASP A 114 10.62 -8.58 -16.42
N ASN A 115 10.75 -7.58 -15.56
CA ASN A 115 12.03 -7.09 -15.06
C ASN A 115 12.33 -7.70 -13.69
N ASN A 116 13.38 -8.49 -13.60
CA ASN A 116 13.80 -9.17 -12.37
C ASN A 116 15.07 -8.56 -11.72
N ASN A 117 15.35 -7.30 -11.96
CA ASN A 117 16.44 -6.60 -11.30
C ASN A 117 16.22 -6.58 -9.78
N GLU A 118 17.24 -6.93 -8.99
CA GLU A 118 17.14 -7.04 -7.53
C GLU A 118 16.70 -5.75 -6.84
N ASN A 119 17.06 -4.59 -7.37
CA ASN A 119 16.78 -3.31 -6.72
C ASN A 119 15.39 -2.76 -7.04
N THR A 120 14.87 -3.08 -8.23
CA THR A 120 13.67 -2.46 -8.77
C THR A 120 12.73 -3.46 -9.44
N GLY A 121 13.07 -4.74 -9.41
CA GLY A 121 12.38 -5.73 -10.23
C GLY A 121 11.45 -6.65 -9.45
N TRP A 122 10.87 -7.57 -10.19
CA TRP A 122 9.74 -8.40 -9.81
C TRP A 122 10.14 -9.87 -9.84
N PHE A 123 11.03 -10.29 -8.93
CA PHE A 123 11.63 -11.62 -8.95
C PHE A 123 11.11 -12.57 -7.87
N ILE A 124 10.23 -12.10 -6.98
CA ILE A 124 9.58 -12.90 -5.95
C ILE A 124 8.08 -12.88 -6.16
N TYR A 125 7.47 -14.05 -6.24
CA TYR A 125 6.07 -14.19 -6.62
C TYR A 125 5.09 -13.54 -5.64
N ASP A 126 5.28 -13.72 -4.35
CA ASP A 126 4.38 -13.11 -3.36
C ASP A 126 4.50 -11.58 -3.34
N ASP A 127 5.69 -11.04 -3.56
CA ASP A 127 5.90 -9.59 -3.71
C ASP A 127 5.02 -9.03 -4.84
N ILE A 128 4.98 -9.73 -5.96
CA ILE A 128 4.13 -9.35 -7.10
C ILE A 128 2.66 -9.46 -6.74
N MET A 129 2.25 -10.53 -6.04
CA MET A 129 0.85 -10.76 -5.68
C MET A 129 0.30 -9.73 -4.71
N TRP A 130 1.12 -9.16 -3.84
CA TRP A 130 0.69 -8.04 -3.01
C TRP A 130 0.26 -6.84 -3.86
N TRP A 131 0.99 -6.58 -4.95
CA TRP A 131 0.60 -5.55 -5.92
C TRP A 131 -0.65 -5.93 -6.71
N THR A 132 -0.78 -7.18 -7.10
CA THR A 132 -2.00 -7.68 -7.76
C THR A 132 -3.25 -7.35 -6.95
N ILE A 133 -3.22 -7.60 -5.65
CA ILE A 133 -4.33 -7.34 -4.73
C ILE A 133 -4.61 -5.85 -4.62
N SER A 134 -3.60 -5.04 -4.35
CA SER A 134 -3.78 -3.60 -4.17
C SER A 134 -4.21 -2.89 -5.44
N LEU A 135 -3.70 -3.30 -6.60
CA LEU A 135 -4.11 -2.77 -7.90
C LEU A 135 -5.59 -3.09 -8.19
N ALA A 136 -6.04 -4.30 -7.87
CA ALA A 136 -7.45 -4.67 -8.02
C ALA A 136 -8.35 -3.83 -7.12
N ARG A 137 -7.95 -3.62 -5.87
CA ARG A 137 -8.67 -2.74 -4.93
C ARG A 137 -8.73 -1.30 -5.42
N ALA A 138 -7.62 -0.79 -5.94
CA ALA A 138 -7.56 0.57 -6.51
C ALA A 138 -8.50 0.72 -7.71
N TYR A 139 -8.57 -0.29 -8.56
CA TYR A 139 -9.52 -0.30 -9.66
C TYR A 139 -10.97 -0.26 -9.18
N GLU A 140 -11.32 -1.09 -8.21
CA GLU A 140 -12.67 -1.08 -7.62
C GLU A 140 -13.01 0.29 -7.04
N LEU A 141 -12.04 0.95 -6.43
CA LEU A 141 -12.25 2.21 -5.72
C LEU A 141 -12.29 3.43 -6.67
N PHE A 142 -11.43 3.46 -7.66
CA PHE A 142 -11.21 4.64 -8.51
C PHE A 142 -11.59 4.46 -9.98
N GLY A 143 -11.79 3.23 -10.45
CA GLY A 143 -12.17 2.94 -11.82
C GLY A 143 -11.12 3.28 -12.88
N VAL A 144 -9.85 3.34 -12.52
CA VAL A 144 -8.75 3.63 -13.45
C VAL A 144 -8.34 2.35 -14.17
N ASP A 145 -8.51 2.30 -15.48
CA ASP A 145 -8.26 1.10 -16.30
C ASP A 145 -6.82 0.58 -16.18
N GLU A 146 -5.85 1.46 -16.02
CA GLU A 146 -4.46 1.06 -15.82
C GLU A 146 -4.28 0.16 -14.59
N TYR A 147 -5.01 0.41 -13.51
CA TYR A 147 -4.93 -0.42 -12.31
C TYR A 147 -5.41 -1.85 -12.58
N LEU A 148 -6.51 -2.00 -13.30
CA LEU A 148 -7.00 -3.34 -13.68
C LEU A 148 -6.01 -4.05 -14.59
N LYS A 149 -5.53 -3.38 -15.61
CA LYS A 149 -4.54 -3.92 -16.54
C LYS A 149 -3.30 -4.44 -15.82
N LEU A 150 -2.74 -3.63 -14.94
CA LEU A 150 -1.54 -4.01 -14.17
C LEU A 150 -1.83 -5.14 -13.17
N SER A 151 -3.01 -5.17 -12.56
CA SER A 151 -3.43 -6.28 -11.71
C SER A 151 -3.47 -7.60 -12.49
N GLU A 152 -4.06 -7.60 -13.68
CA GLU A 152 -4.12 -8.76 -14.55
C GLU A 152 -2.74 -9.21 -15.04
N GLU A 153 -1.91 -8.27 -15.47
CA GLU A 153 -0.55 -8.55 -15.92
C GLU A 153 0.32 -9.14 -14.80
N SER A 154 0.22 -8.59 -13.59
CA SER A 154 0.96 -9.09 -12.44
C SER A 154 0.51 -10.49 -12.04
N PHE A 155 -0.78 -10.76 -12.06
CA PHE A 155 -1.32 -12.09 -11.83
C PHE A 155 -0.81 -13.10 -12.88
N SER A 156 -0.87 -12.73 -14.16
CA SER A 156 -0.37 -13.57 -15.25
C SER A 156 1.12 -13.86 -15.11
N ARG A 157 1.91 -12.87 -14.69
CA ARG A 157 3.34 -13.04 -14.43
C ARG A 157 3.60 -14.11 -13.37
N VAL A 158 2.84 -14.09 -12.29
CA VAL A 158 2.97 -15.06 -11.21
C VAL A 158 2.47 -16.43 -11.62
N TRP A 159 1.33 -16.51 -12.27
CA TRP A 159 0.70 -17.79 -12.62
C TRP A 159 1.45 -18.53 -13.72
N TYR A 160 1.77 -17.84 -14.80
CA TYR A 160 2.36 -18.44 -16.02
C TYR A 160 3.88 -18.24 -16.14
N GLY A 161 4.47 -17.38 -15.35
CA GLY A 161 5.87 -17.04 -15.47
C GLY A 161 6.16 -16.04 -16.58
N SER A 162 7.44 -15.92 -16.92
CA SER A 162 7.93 -15.05 -17.99
C SER A 162 9.02 -15.72 -18.78
N LYS A 163 8.81 -15.84 -20.06
CA LYS A 163 9.86 -16.34 -20.99
C LYS A 163 11.07 -15.41 -21.04
N LYS A 164 10.84 -14.11 -20.87
CA LYS A 164 11.89 -13.10 -20.91
C LYS A 164 12.88 -13.25 -19.76
N VAL A 165 12.40 -13.52 -18.55
CA VAL A 165 13.27 -13.74 -17.38
C VAL A 165 13.56 -15.22 -17.14
N GLY A 166 12.95 -16.11 -17.87
CA GLY A 166 13.29 -17.55 -17.87
C GLY A 166 12.63 -18.36 -16.77
N ASP A 167 11.45 -17.97 -16.28
CA ASP A 167 10.72 -18.77 -15.31
C ASP A 167 9.38 -19.29 -15.85
N THR A 168 8.82 -20.30 -15.17
CA THR A 168 7.58 -20.99 -15.55
C THR A 168 6.39 -20.62 -14.69
N GLY A 169 6.55 -19.68 -13.77
CA GLY A 169 5.52 -19.24 -12.86
C GLY A 169 5.47 -20.03 -11.57
N SER A 170 4.56 -19.60 -10.71
CA SER A 170 4.40 -20.14 -9.36
C SER A 170 3.45 -21.33 -9.30
N TYR A 171 2.54 -21.46 -10.26
CA TYR A 171 1.54 -22.54 -10.24
C TYR A 171 2.15 -23.91 -10.56
N ASP A 172 1.95 -24.87 -9.65
CA ASP A 172 2.36 -26.26 -9.86
C ASP A 172 1.27 -27.01 -10.62
N LYS A 173 1.53 -27.30 -11.88
CA LYS A 173 0.59 -27.98 -12.76
C LYS A 173 0.39 -29.46 -12.42
N GLU A 174 1.34 -30.09 -11.76
CA GLU A 174 1.28 -31.52 -11.43
C GLU A 174 0.55 -31.78 -10.13
N ASN A 175 0.89 -31.01 -9.11
CA ASN A 175 0.39 -31.24 -7.75
C ASN A 175 -0.64 -30.22 -7.29
N GLY A 176 -0.85 -29.16 -8.04
CA GLY A 176 -1.62 -28.00 -7.60
C GLY A 176 -0.87 -27.14 -6.60
N GLY A 177 -1.46 -26.00 -6.26
CA GLY A 177 -0.83 -25.06 -5.36
C GLY A 177 0.17 -24.12 -6.04
N MET A 178 0.88 -23.36 -5.22
CA MET A 178 1.77 -22.30 -5.68
C MET A 178 3.14 -22.44 -5.02
N PHE A 179 4.19 -22.25 -5.81
CA PHE A 179 5.54 -22.09 -5.28
C PHE A 179 5.73 -20.65 -4.74
N TRP A 180 6.55 -20.54 -3.72
CA TRP A 180 6.93 -19.25 -3.14
C TRP A 180 7.87 -18.41 -4.04
#